data_8fb6a2b97d53677da833bb4d7a423191
#
_entry.id   8fb6a2b97d53677da833bb4d7a423191
#
_cell.length_a   1.000
_cell.length_b   1.000
_cell.length_c   1.000
_cell.angle_alpha   90.00
_cell.angle_beta   90.00
_cell.angle_gamma   90.00
#
_symmetry.space_group_name_H-M   'P 1'
#
loop_
_entity.id
_entity.type
_entity.pdbx_description
1 polymer ?
#
loop_
_entity_poly.entity_id
_entity_poly.type
_entity_poly.pdbx_seq_one_letter_code
_entity_poly.pdbx_strand_id
1 'polypeptide(L)'
;MVTKSSRWQMGMVFAGLLCAVEGSFVIRTVTAAGGAPPVKMTKEEDRKKMMDALGIESLRPGKAGRDKTDPNFANYDESKANPYPKLPDPLTLKNGKKVTKASEWWNKRRPEIVEDFDREVYGRVPKNMPKVKWEVVNTTNGKNGDVDVVTKQLLGVVDNSSYPDIEVKIQLSVTTPANAKGPVPVIMQFGGGFGAPGGAAAAPNAGPPYGPNAFSPARGGGFGAPGAAAGAGRGAAGGPGAPRAGAAGAPAGGAGRGPAAGAAFGAGGGRGPQGPTWQQQVLAKGWGYASLNPGSIQADNGDNLTLGIIGLMNKGQPRKPDDWGSLRAWAWGASRAIDYFETDKAVDAKHIAIEGHSRYGKAAVVAMAYEPRMWTVYVSSSGEGGAKLHRRNWGEIIENVAATSEYHWMAGNFLKYAGPKTWDDLPVDSHELIAMCAPRPVYLSAGKGGYDDEPNGDSWVDAKGTFLAGVGAGPVYRLLGAKDMGVTEFPARETEVGTNADLAFRQHASGHTDGPNWPFFLEFSAKHLK
;
A
#
# COMPACT_ATOMS: atom_id res chain seq x y z
N MET A 1 18.16 -45.25 -69.82
CA MET A 1 19.56 -45.60 -70.24
C MET A 1 20.35 -45.76 -68.95
N VAL A 2 20.58 -46.99 -68.58
CA VAL A 2 21.88 -47.68 -68.43
C VAL A 2 22.60 -47.35 -67.11
N THR A 3 22.39 -48.19 -66.08
CA THR A 3 23.19 -49.32 -65.55
C THR A 3 24.59 -48.92 -65.05
N LYS A 4 25.08 -49.32 -63.93
CA LYS A 4 25.42 -50.64 -63.27
C LYS A 4 25.99 -50.34 -61.88
N SER A 5 25.60 -50.96 -60.84
CA SER A 5 26.00 -52.21 -60.15
C SER A 5 27.48 -52.49 -60.04
N SER A 6 28.00 -52.69 -58.81
CA SER A 6 28.65 -53.94 -58.44
C SER A 6 28.98 -53.98 -56.91
N ARG A 7 28.66 -55.13 -56.38
CA ARG A 7 29.06 -55.69 -55.07
C ARG A 7 30.56 -56.09 -55.10
N TRP A 8 31.18 -56.16 -53.93
CA TRP A 8 31.98 -57.33 -53.54
C TRP A 8 32.15 -57.46 -52.04
N GLN A 9 32.20 -58.64 -51.57
CA GLN A 9 32.15 -59.17 -50.20
C GLN A 9 33.46 -59.35 -49.53
N MET A 10 33.40 -59.48 -48.21
CA MET A 10 34.10 -60.46 -47.30
C MET A 10 35.53 -60.20 -46.85
N GLY A 11 35.69 -60.27 -45.55
CA GLY A 11 36.94 -60.62 -44.87
C GLY A 11 36.88 -60.31 -43.34
N MET A 12 36.43 -61.32 -42.54
CA MET A 12 36.61 -61.31 -41.07
C MET A 12 38.08 -61.50 -40.71
N VAL A 13 38.58 -60.72 -39.76
CA VAL A 13 39.67 -61.15 -38.84
C VAL A 13 39.41 -60.53 -37.47
N PHE A 14 39.23 -61.39 -36.46
CA PHE A 14 39.19 -61.04 -35.02
C PHE A 14 40.58 -60.66 -34.54
N ALA A 15 40.73 -59.50 -33.90
CA ALA A 15 41.82 -59.24 -32.97
C ALA A 15 41.28 -58.26 -31.89
N GLY A 16 41.19 -58.78 -30.68
CA GLY A 16 40.75 -58.01 -29.54
C GLY A 16 41.82 -56.98 -29.13
N LEU A 17 41.33 -55.76 -28.89
CA LEU A 17 42.08 -54.75 -28.16
C LEU A 17 41.16 -54.08 -27.19
N LEU A 18 41.38 -54.26 -25.90
CA LEU A 18 40.78 -53.46 -24.84
C LEU A 18 41.28 -52.02 -25.03
N CYS A 19 40.35 -51.10 -25.39
CA CYS A 19 40.58 -49.69 -25.23
C CYS A 19 39.65 -49.19 -24.12
N ALA A 20 40.22 -48.79 -23.00
CA ALA A 20 39.59 -48.02 -21.96
C ALA A 20 39.12 -46.69 -22.57
N VAL A 21 37.81 -46.47 -22.64
CA VAL A 21 37.21 -45.17 -23.00
C VAL A 21 37.10 -44.37 -21.71
N GLU A 22 38.03 -43.49 -21.44
CA GLU A 22 37.86 -42.40 -20.48
C GLU A 22 36.79 -41.45 -21.01
N GLY A 23 35.56 -41.66 -20.56
CA GLY A 23 34.47 -40.74 -20.81
C GLY A 23 34.66 -39.46 -19.99
N SER A 24 35.31 -38.45 -20.58
CA SER A 24 35.27 -37.09 -20.02
C SER A 24 33.81 -36.58 -20.06
N PHE A 25 33.10 -36.71 -18.94
CA PHE A 25 31.86 -35.98 -18.70
C PHE A 25 32.20 -34.51 -18.66
N VAL A 26 32.02 -33.78 -19.75
CA VAL A 26 31.96 -32.33 -19.75
C VAL A 26 30.66 -31.95 -19.08
N ILE A 27 30.70 -31.71 -17.76
CA ILE A 27 29.63 -31.00 -17.07
C ILE A 27 29.64 -29.60 -17.66
N ARG A 28 28.79 -29.36 -18.65
CA ARG A 28 28.38 -27.98 -19.01
C ARG A 28 27.64 -27.45 -17.82
N THR A 29 28.33 -26.73 -16.93
CA THR A 29 27.68 -25.77 -16.04
C THR A 29 27.00 -24.78 -16.94
N VAL A 30 25.68 -24.91 -17.08
CA VAL A 30 24.82 -23.83 -17.56
C VAL A 30 24.94 -22.78 -16.46
N THR A 31 25.88 -21.86 -16.60
CA THR A 31 25.84 -20.61 -15.88
C THR A 31 24.56 -19.93 -16.37
N ALA A 32 23.50 -20.03 -15.57
CA ALA A 32 22.40 -19.09 -15.71
C ALA A 32 23.02 -17.69 -15.78
N ALA A 33 22.69 -16.93 -16.80
CA ALA A 33 23.09 -15.54 -16.90
C ALA A 33 22.32 -14.77 -15.81
N GLY A 34 22.73 -14.96 -14.55
CA GLY A 34 22.27 -14.18 -13.41
C GLY A 34 22.83 -12.78 -13.58
N GLY A 35 21.95 -11.77 -13.59
CA GLY A 35 22.37 -10.38 -13.47
C GLY A 35 23.15 -10.16 -12.16
N ALA A 36 23.72 -8.98 -11.98
CA ALA A 36 24.28 -8.61 -10.69
C ALA A 36 23.21 -8.74 -9.60
N PRO A 37 23.55 -9.21 -8.37
CA PRO A 37 22.58 -9.36 -7.30
C PRO A 37 21.90 -8.03 -6.95
N PRO A 38 20.71 -8.05 -6.33
CA PRO A 38 20.03 -6.83 -5.94
C PRO A 38 20.91 -5.93 -5.07
N VAL A 39 20.93 -4.65 -5.37
CA VAL A 39 21.67 -3.65 -4.59
C VAL A 39 21.05 -3.59 -3.19
N LYS A 40 21.88 -3.78 -2.17
CA LYS A 40 21.46 -3.57 -0.77
C LYS A 40 21.62 -2.09 -0.43
N MET A 41 20.56 -1.50 0.06
CA MET A 41 20.48 -0.07 0.33
C MET A 41 19.52 0.18 1.46
N THR A 42 19.92 1.01 2.42
CA THR A 42 18.99 1.49 3.45
C THR A 42 18.02 2.50 2.85
N LYS A 43 16.89 2.74 3.50
CA LYS A 43 15.93 3.75 3.08
C LYS A 43 16.53 5.17 3.10
N GLU A 44 17.49 5.44 4.00
CA GLU A 44 18.22 6.70 4.07
C GLU A 44 19.11 6.90 2.84
N GLU A 45 19.83 5.84 2.44
CA GLU A 45 20.71 5.85 1.26
C GLU A 45 19.90 5.97 -0.03
N ASP A 46 18.79 5.21 -0.17
CA ASP A 46 17.92 5.29 -1.34
C ASP A 46 17.27 6.66 -1.48
N ARG A 47 16.75 7.22 -0.37
CA ARG A 47 16.17 8.56 -0.36
C ARG A 47 17.22 9.63 -0.69
N LYS A 48 18.41 9.53 -0.12
CA LYS A 48 19.50 10.45 -0.44
C LYS A 48 19.90 10.37 -1.91
N LYS A 49 20.07 9.18 -2.45
CA LYS A 49 20.34 8.98 -3.88
C LYS A 49 19.26 9.59 -4.77
N MET A 50 18.00 9.47 -4.37
CA MET A 50 16.89 10.09 -5.08
C MET A 50 16.96 11.62 -5.02
N MET A 51 17.25 12.19 -3.84
CA MET A 51 17.46 13.63 -3.68
C MET A 51 18.62 14.13 -4.56
N ASP A 52 19.75 13.42 -4.56
CA ASP A 52 20.92 13.76 -5.39
C ASP A 52 20.56 13.74 -6.89
N ALA A 53 19.82 12.73 -7.35
CA ALA A 53 19.36 12.62 -8.73
C ALA A 53 18.40 13.75 -9.16
N LEU A 54 17.69 14.35 -8.19
CA LEU A 54 16.76 15.47 -8.39
C LEU A 54 17.39 16.84 -8.12
N GLY A 55 18.65 16.91 -7.69
CA GLY A 55 19.31 18.16 -7.28
C GLY A 55 18.69 18.79 -6.04
N ILE A 56 18.14 17.99 -5.12
CA ILE A 56 17.51 18.45 -3.88
C ILE A 56 18.54 18.42 -2.76
N GLU A 57 18.91 19.57 -2.24
CA GLU A 57 19.87 19.69 -1.13
C GLU A 57 19.23 19.36 0.22
N SER A 58 18.00 19.82 0.44
CA SER A 58 17.28 19.60 1.69
C SER A 58 15.76 19.51 1.46
N LEU A 59 15.08 18.84 2.38
CA LEU A 59 13.63 18.78 2.44
C LEU A 59 13.14 19.46 3.71
N ARG A 60 11.97 20.09 3.60
CA ARG A 60 11.25 20.60 4.77
C ARG A 60 10.87 19.43 5.66
N PRO A 61 10.94 19.57 7.01
CA PRO A 61 10.57 18.49 7.91
C PRO A 61 9.06 18.23 7.88
N GLY A 62 8.68 16.96 7.98
CA GLY A 62 7.29 16.56 8.22
C GLY A 62 6.80 17.05 9.59
N LYS A 63 5.50 17.24 9.72
CA LYS A 63 4.88 17.77 10.94
C LYS A 63 4.84 16.74 12.06
N ALA A 64 5.04 17.20 13.30
CA ALA A 64 4.78 16.42 14.50
C ALA A 64 3.26 16.38 14.75
N GLY A 65 2.68 15.18 14.62
CA GLY A 65 1.22 15.03 14.69
C GLY A 65 0.66 15.07 16.12
N ARG A 66 1.46 14.80 17.16
CA ARG A 66 0.98 14.56 18.53
C ARG A 66 1.67 15.38 19.61
N ASP A 67 2.86 15.82 19.40
CA ASP A 67 3.60 16.61 20.38
C ASP A 67 3.36 18.11 20.17
N LYS A 68 2.46 18.67 20.98
CA LYS A 68 2.12 20.11 20.92
C LYS A 68 3.28 21.02 21.32
N THR A 69 4.31 20.48 21.97
CA THR A 69 5.51 21.22 22.36
C THR A 69 6.55 21.27 21.24
N ASP A 70 6.40 20.43 20.22
CA ASP A 70 7.27 20.42 19.05
C ASP A 70 7.05 21.73 18.25
N PRO A 71 8.11 22.52 17.98
CA PRO A 71 7.99 23.75 17.18
C PRO A 71 7.47 23.48 15.76
N ASN A 72 7.54 22.24 15.30
CA ASN A 72 7.00 21.80 14.01
C ASN A 72 5.65 21.07 14.12
N PHE A 73 4.89 21.33 15.20
CA PHE A 73 3.58 20.74 15.42
C PHE A 73 2.63 20.97 14.23
N ALA A 74 1.83 19.97 13.91
CA ALA A 74 0.88 20.02 12.80
C ALA A 74 -0.18 21.10 13.02
N ASN A 75 -0.66 21.69 11.94
CA ASN A 75 -1.77 22.63 11.99
C ASN A 75 -3.10 21.88 12.16
N TYR A 76 -3.91 22.36 13.11
CA TYR A 76 -5.30 21.95 13.33
C TYR A 76 -6.23 23.19 13.47
N ASP A 77 -5.77 24.36 13.00
CA ASP A 77 -6.52 25.61 12.93
C ASP A 77 -7.04 25.79 11.50
N GLU A 78 -8.35 25.74 11.32
CA GLU A 78 -8.98 25.84 10.01
C GLU A 78 -8.70 27.17 9.31
N SER A 79 -8.49 28.26 10.07
CA SER A 79 -8.13 29.57 9.50
C SER A 79 -6.78 29.56 8.75
N LYS A 80 -5.91 28.58 9.04
CA LYS A 80 -4.58 28.38 8.44
C LYS A 80 -4.54 27.18 7.47
N ALA A 81 -5.66 26.50 7.27
CA ALA A 81 -5.70 25.24 6.56
C ALA A 81 -5.57 25.39 5.03
N ASN A 82 -5.83 26.56 4.46
CA ASN A 82 -5.84 26.77 3.01
C ASN A 82 -4.81 27.79 2.53
N PRO A 83 -3.50 27.48 2.61
CA PRO A 83 -2.44 28.37 2.12
C PRO A 83 -2.49 28.50 0.58
N TYR A 84 -3.03 27.51 -0.12
CA TYR A 84 -3.15 27.44 -1.57
C TYR A 84 -4.60 27.13 -1.97
N PRO A 85 -5.51 28.14 -1.99
CA PRO A 85 -6.94 27.92 -2.15
C PRO A 85 -7.37 27.55 -3.59
N LYS A 86 -6.49 27.76 -4.59
CA LYS A 86 -6.79 27.43 -5.99
C LYS A 86 -6.39 25.98 -6.28
N LEU A 87 -7.39 25.14 -6.52
CA LEU A 87 -7.18 23.79 -7.00
C LEU A 87 -7.02 23.78 -8.53
N PRO A 88 -6.23 22.86 -9.10
CA PRO A 88 -6.27 22.58 -10.53
C PRO A 88 -7.70 22.27 -10.98
N ASP A 89 -8.14 22.82 -12.10
CA ASP A 89 -9.47 22.51 -12.63
C ASP A 89 -9.44 21.18 -13.39
N PRO A 90 -10.15 20.12 -12.90
CA PRO A 90 -10.14 18.82 -13.55
C PRO A 90 -10.76 18.85 -14.97
N LEU A 91 -11.50 19.91 -15.31
CA LEU A 91 -12.11 20.09 -16.63
C LEU A 91 -11.42 21.16 -17.49
N THR A 92 -10.16 21.46 -17.21
CA THR A 92 -9.34 22.35 -18.05
C THR A 92 -8.09 21.61 -18.54
N LEU A 93 -7.92 21.52 -19.85
CA LEU A 93 -6.72 20.96 -20.50
C LEU A 93 -5.48 21.80 -20.19
N LYS A 94 -4.29 21.22 -20.28
CA LYS A 94 -3.00 21.93 -20.11
C LYS A 94 -2.84 23.15 -21.04
N ASN A 95 -3.52 23.16 -22.18
CA ASN A 95 -3.54 24.29 -23.12
C ASN A 95 -4.61 25.35 -22.80
N GLY A 96 -5.28 25.26 -21.65
CA GLY A 96 -6.30 26.21 -21.18
C GLY A 96 -7.72 25.98 -21.73
N LYS A 97 -7.93 25.02 -22.64
CA LYS A 97 -9.27 24.74 -23.18
C LYS A 97 -10.13 23.97 -22.18
N LYS A 98 -11.40 24.36 -22.08
CA LYS A 98 -12.37 23.66 -21.23
C LYS A 98 -12.82 22.34 -21.84
N VAL A 99 -12.97 21.33 -20.98
CA VAL A 99 -13.53 20.02 -21.30
C VAL A 99 -15.03 20.07 -21.05
N THR A 100 -15.81 19.91 -22.10
CA THR A 100 -17.29 20.03 -22.04
C THR A 100 -17.99 18.74 -22.47
N LYS A 101 -17.25 17.73 -22.94
CA LYS A 101 -17.79 16.46 -23.43
C LYS A 101 -17.07 15.28 -22.76
N ALA A 102 -17.81 14.21 -22.48
CA ALA A 102 -17.25 12.98 -21.95
C ALA A 102 -16.09 12.43 -22.82
N SER A 103 -16.21 12.51 -24.15
CA SER A 103 -15.14 12.08 -25.07
C SER A 103 -13.84 12.88 -24.92
N GLU A 104 -13.93 14.17 -24.60
CA GLU A 104 -12.73 15.01 -24.35
C GLU A 104 -12.09 14.66 -23.01
N TRP A 105 -12.91 14.32 -21.99
CA TRP A 105 -12.39 13.77 -20.73
C TRP A 105 -11.58 12.50 -20.98
N TRP A 106 -12.18 11.49 -21.61
CA TRP A 106 -11.53 10.20 -21.80
C TRP A 106 -10.30 10.25 -22.70
N ASN A 107 -10.38 11.03 -23.79
CA ASN A 107 -9.35 11.00 -24.82
C ASN A 107 -8.26 12.07 -24.64
N LYS A 108 -8.48 13.08 -23.79
CA LYS A 108 -7.52 14.19 -23.63
C LYS A 108 -7.21 14.47 -22.16
N ARG A 109 -8.19 14.92 -21.37
CA ARG A 109 -7.90 15.44 -20.03
C ARG A 109 -7.48 14.34 -19.03
N ARG A 110 -8.21 13.23 -18.97
CA ARG A 110 -7.83 12.10 -18.11
C ARG A 110 -6.41 11.59 -18.41
N PRO A 111 -5.96 11.38 -19.67
CA PRO A 111 -4.58 11.09 -19.99
C PRO A 111 -3.56 12.13 -19.49
N GLU A 112 -3.87 13.44 -19.55
CA GLU A 112 -3.00 14.48 -19.00
C GLU A 112 -2.85 14.36 -17.48
N ILE A 113 -3.95 14.09 -16.76
CA ILE A 113 -3.97 13.89 -15.31
C ILE A 113 -3.20 12.63 -14.93
N VAL A 114 -3.43 11.52 -15.64
CA VAL A 114 -2.70 10.25 -15.45
C VAL A 114 -1.20 10.46 -15.61
N GLU A 115 -0.78 11.19 -16.67
CA GLU A 115 0.61 11.50 -16.92
C GLU A 115 1.25 12.29 -15.77
N ASP A 116 0.52 13.25 -15.19
CA ASP A 116 1.03 14.04 -14.08
C ASP A 116 1.11 13.23 -12.77
N PHE A 117 0.12 12.39 -12.48
CA PHE A 117 0.21 11.46 -11.34
C PHE A 117 1.32 10.43 -11.51
N ASP A 118 1.48 9.85 -12.70
CA ASP A 118 2.53 8.88 -13.01
C ASP A 118 3.93 9.51 -12.92
N ARG A 119 4.09 10.74 -13.38
CA ARG A 119 5.40 11.40 -13.34
C ARG A 119 5.75 11.94 -11.96
N GLU A 120 4.78 12.55 -11.25
CA GLU A 120 5.08 13.40 -10.11
C GLU A 120 4.68 12.78 -8.76
N VAL A 121 3.70 11.86 -8.72
CA VAL A 121 3.10 11.42 -7.46
C VAL A 121 3.31 9.93 -7.20
N TYR A 122 2.72 9.04 -8.01
CA TYR A 122 2.73 7.60 -7.72
C TYR A 122 3.76 6.81 -8.54
N GLY A 123 4.26 7.38 -9.61
CA GLY A 123 5.24 6.77 -10.50
C GLY A 123 4.63 5.87 -11.57
N ARG A 124 5.42 5.60 -12.60
CA ARG A 124 5.01 4.85 -13.78
C ARG A 124 5.13 3.36 -13.57
N VAL A 125 4.06 2.63 -13.86
CA VAL A 125 4.14 1.19 -14.02
C VAL A 125 4.86 0.90 -15.34
N PRO A 126 5.89 0.03 -15.34
CA PRO A 126 6.57 -0.37 -16.58
C PRO A 126 5.61 -0.96 -17.61
N LYS A 127 5.83 -0.68 -18.89
CA LYS A 127 4.93 -1.16 -19.96
C LYS A 127 4.95 -2.69 -20.11
N ASN A 128 6.11 -3.31 -19.89
CA ASN A 128 6.32 -4.74 -20.08
C ASN A 128 6.27 -5.47 -18.74
N MET A 129 5.11 -5.42 -18.08
CA MET A 129 4.91 -6.13 -16.81
C MET A 129 4.92 -7.65 -17.04
N PRO A 130 5.52 -8.42 -16.13
CA PRO A 130 5.55 -9.87 -16.20
C PRO A 130 4.16 -10.46 -16.05
N LYS A 131 3.95 -11.64 -16.63
CA LYS A 131 2.72 -12.42 -16.45
C LYS A 131 2.64 -12.93 -15.01
N VAL A 132 1.42 -13.07 -14.52
CA VAL A 132 1.13 -13.68 -13.21
C VAL A 132 0.33 -14.95 -13.46
N LYS A 133 0.85 -16.08 -12.98
CA LYS A 133 0.15 -17.37 -12.99
C LYS A 133 -0.47 -17.58 -11.62
N TRP A 134 -1.79 -17.70 -11.56
CA TRP A 134 -2.50 -17.97 -10.32
C TRP A 134 -2.60 -19.46 -10.05
N GLU A 135 -2.34 -19.85 -8.80
CA GLU A 135 -2.44 -21.22 -8.31
C GLU A 135 -3.30 -21.24 -7.04
N VAL A 136 -4.33 -22.05 -7.00
CA VAL A 136 -5.09 -22.33 -5.78
C VAL A 136 -4.28 -23.32 -4.96
N VAL A 137 -3.68 -22.85 -3.86
CA VAL A 137 -2.80 -23.67 -3.01
C VAL A 137 -3.57 -24.37 -1.90
N ASN A 138 -4.75 -23.86 -1.53
CA ASN A 138 -5.61 -24.48 -0.54
C ASN A 138 -7.07 -24.08 -0.77
N THR A 139 -7.98 -25.00 -0.43
CA THR A 139 -9.43 -24.74 -0.40
C THR A 139 -9.99 -25.36 0.89
N THR A 140 -10.67 -24.55 1.69
CA THR A 140 -11.28 -24.99 2.94
C THR A 140 -12.77 -24.66 2.96
N ASN A 141 -13.55 -25.57 3.52
CA ASN A 141 -14.94 -25.33 3.89
C ASN A 141 -14.99 -25.01 5.38
N GLY A 142 -15.84 -24.08 5.77
CA GLY A 142 -15.97 -23.67 7.17
C GLY A 142 -17.19 -22.81 7.40
N LYS A 143 -17.21 -22.15 8.54
CA LYS A 143 -18.22 -21.14 8.91
C LYS A 143 -17.57 -19.81 9.25
N ASN A 144 -18.23 -18.71 8.88
CA ASN A 144 -17.92 -17.39 9.39
C ASN A 144 -19.23 -16.76 9.93
N GLY A 145 -19.33 -16.65 11.26
CA GLY A 145 -20.63 -16.49 11.90
C GLY A 145 -21.54 -17.69 11.60
N ASP A 146 -22.76 -17.41 11.17
CA ASP A 146 -23.75 -18.45 10.82
C ASP A 146 -23.69 -18.89 9.36
N VAL A 147 -22.84 -18.28 8.53
CA VAL A 147 -22.76 -18.54 7.08
C VAL A 147 -21.72 -19.63 6.80
N ASP A 148 -22.14 -20.70 6.10
CA ASP A 148 -21.22 -21.68 5.53
C ASP A 148 -20.44 -21.05 4.39
N VAL A 149 -19.13 -21.22 4.38
CA VAL A 149 -18.22 -20.54 3.42
C VAL A 149 -17.25 -21.52 2.78
N VAL A 150 -16.80 -21.17 1.58
CA VAL A 150 -15.65 -21.75 0.90
C VAL A 150 -14.57 -20.70 0.82
N THR A 151 -13.38 -21.00 1.35
CA THR A 151 -12.21 -20.12 1.29
C THR A 151 -11.14 -20.75 0.42
N LYS A 152 -10.68 -20.02 -0.59
CA LYS A 152 -9.53 -20.36 -1.41
C LYS A 152 -8.35 -19.49 -1.04
N GLN A 153 -7.18 -20.12 -0.86
CA GLN A 153 -5.89 -19.43 -0.72
C GLN A 153 -5.13 -19.59 -2.04
N LEU A 154 -4.57 -18.49 -2.53
CA LEU A 154 -3.99 -18.41 -3.86
C LEU A 154 -2.60 -17.76 -3.83
N LEU A 155 -1.72 -18.29 -4.66
CA LEU A 155 -0.45 -17.66 -4.99
C LEU A 155 -0.47 -17.22 -6.45
N GLY A 156 -0.28 -15.92 -6.67
CA GLY A 156 0.01 -15.34 -7.98
C GLY A 156 1.51 -15.34 -8.22
N VAL A 157 2.02 -16.35 -8.90
CA VAL A 157 3.44 -16.46 -9.23
C VAL A 157 3.78 -15.53 -10.37
N VAL A 158 4.58 -14.53 -10.10
CA VAL A 158 5.03 -13.55 -11.09
C VAL A 158 6.20 -14.14 -11.88
N ASP A 159 6.14 -14.06 -13.21
CA ASP A 159 7.24 -14.49 -14.08
C ASP A 159 8.48 -13.63 -13.83
N ASN A 160 9.51 -14.25 -13.26
CA ASN A 160 10.79 -13.62 -12.96
C ASN A 160 11.92 -14.03 -13.90
N SER A 161 11.61 -14.62 -15.06
CA SER A 161 12.62 -15.11 -16.03
C SER A 161 13.58 -14.03 -16.50
N SER A 162 13.17 -12.76 -16.48
CA SER A 162 14.02 -11.61 -16.83
C SER A 162 15.05 -11.25 -15.76
N TYR A 163 14.84 -11.66 -14.50
CA TYR A 163 15.72 -11.46 -13.35
C TYR A 163 15.42 -12.48 -12.24
N PRO A 164 15.96 -13.70 -12.31
CA PRO A 164 15.61 -14.81 -11.41
C PRO A 164 15.98 -14.61 -9.94
N ASP A 165 16.84 -13.63 -9.62
CA ASP A 165 17.28 -13.35 -8.25
C ASP A 165 16.17 -12.77 -7.36
N ILE A 166 15.05 -12.34 -7.94
CA ILE A 166 13.90 -11.83 -7.21
C ILE A 166 12.67 -12.67 -7.54
N GLU A 167 12.09 -13.28 -6.52
CA GLU A 167 10.81 -13.99 -6.60
C GLU A 167 9.70 -13.13 -6.01
N VAL A 168 8.55 -13.04 -6.71
CA VAL A 168 7.35 -12.38 -6.23
C VAL A 168 6.17 -13.35 -6.31
N LYS A 169 5.55 -13.62 -5.15
CA LYS A 169 4.39 -14.50 -5.02
C LYS A 169 3.26 -13.75 -4.32
N ILE A 170 2.33 -13.25 -5.09
CA ILE A 170 1.17 -12.48 -4.61
C ILE A 170 0.26 -13.39 -3.81
N GLN A 171 0.01 -13.05 -2.54
CA GLN A 171 -0.88 -13.80 -1.67
C GLN A 171 -2.28 -13.20 -1.70
N LEU A 172 -3.25 -14.00 -2.11
CA LEU A 172 -4.67 -13.64 -2.18
C LEU A 172 -5.50 -14.74 -1.53
N SER A 173 -6.42 -14.36 -0.66
CA SER A 173 -7.50 -15.27 -0.22
C SER A 173 -8.84 -14.75 -0.69
N VAL A 174 -9.74 -15.64 -1.07
CA VAL A 174 -11.13 -15.30 -1.39
C VAL A 174 -12.08 -16.26 -0.68
N THR A 175 -13.09 -15.69 -0.04
CA THR A 175 -14.13 -16.43 0.69
C THR A 175 -15.48 -16.08 0.12
N THR A 176 -16.26 -17.11 -0.27
CA THR A 176 -17.61 -16.96 -0.79
C THR A 176 -18.60 -17.80 0.02
N PRO A 177 -19.89 -17.41 0.09
CA PRO A 177 -20.91 -18.27 0.69
C PRO A 177 -20.96 -19.63 -0.03
N ALA A 178 -20.93 -20.74 0.73
CA ALA A 178 -20.93 -22.10 0.16
C ALA A 178 -22.22 -22.43 -0.59
N ASN A 179 -23.34 -21.83 -0.18
CA ASN A 179 -24.67 -22.09 -0.72
C ASN A 179 -25.12 -21.03 -1.72
N ALA A 180 -24.21 -20.24 -2.30
CA ALA A 180 -24.52 -19.25 -3.32
C ALA A 180 -25.09 -19.92 -4.57
N LYS A 181 -26.18 -19.37 -5.12
CA LYS A 181 -26.85 -19.93 -6.33
C LYS A 181 -26.15 -19.51 -7.63
N GLY A 182 -25.11 -18.71 -7.56
CA GLY A 182 -24.37 -18.18 -8.71
C GLY A 182 -23.16 -17.38 -8.27
N PRO A 183 -22.46 -16.74 -9.21
CA PRO A 183 -21.34 -15.85 -8.88
C PRO A 183 -21.77 -14.72 -7.96
N VAL A 184 -20.92 -14.36 -6.98
CA VAL A 184 -21.24 -13.33 -6.00
C VAL A 184 -20.29 -12.12 -6.14
N PRO A 185 -20.77 -10.88 -5.87
CA PRO A 185 -19.90 -9.72 -5.71
C PRO A 185 -18.86 -9.98 -4.64
N VAL A 186 -17.66 -9.42 -4.80
CA VAL A 186 -16.56 -9.58 -3.83
C VAL A 186 -16.01 -8.23 -3.41
N ILE A 187 -15.85 -8.03 -2.11
CA ILE A 187 -15.11 -6.91 -1.56
C ILE A 187 -13.70 -7.37 -1.22
N MET A 188 -12.72 -6.84 -1.93
CA MET A 188 -11.30 -7.09 -1.69
C MET A 188 -10.74 -6.03 -0.75
N GLN A 189 -10.08 -6.45 0.34
CA GLN A 189 -9.38 -5.56 1.27
C GLN A 189 -7.87 -5.76 1.14
N PHE A 190 -7.11 -4.66 1.20
CA PHE A 190 -5.68 -4.75 1.44
C PHE A 190 -5.41 -5.16 2.89
N GLY A 191 -4.78 -6.29 3.11
CA GLY A 191 -4.42 -6.80 4.44
C GLY A 191 -4.15 -8.30 4.44
N GLY A 192 -3.73 -8.83 5.57
CA GLY A 192 -3.61 -10.26 5.87
C GLY A 192 -2.72 -11.09 4.93
N GLY A 193 -1.75 -11.82 5.48
CA GLY A 193 -1.13 -12.97 4.81
C GLY A 193 -1.95 -14.24 5.09
N PHE A 194 -1.55 -15.38 4.52
CA PHE A 194 -2.10 -16.67 4.90
C PHE A 194 -1.87 -16.88 6.40
N GLY A 195 -2.94 -16.84 7.20
CA GLY A 195 -2.87 -17.29 8.59
C GLY A 195 -2.40 -18.73 8.65
N ALA A 196 -1.64 -19.10 9.67
CA ALA A 196 -1.33 -20.50 9.92
C ALA A 196 -2.63 -21.32 9.98
N PRO A 197 -2.66 -22.56 9.44
CA PRO A 197 -3.86 -23.41 9.52
C PRO A 197 -4.31 -23.54 10.98
N GLY A 198 -5.51 -23.07 11.32
CA GLY A 198 -6.09 -23.14 12.67
C GLY A 198 -5.93 -21.87 13.53
N GLY A 199 -5.25 -20.83 13.07
CA GLY A 199 -5.25 -19.51 13.71
C GLY A 199 -6.46 -18.69 13.24
N ALA A 200 -7.22 -18.10 14.18
CA ALA A 200 -8.15 -17.03 13.84
C ALA A 200 -7.40 -16.02 12.96
N ALA A 201 -8.00 -15.63 11.82
CA ALA A 201 -7.43 -14.65 10.94
C ALA A 201 -6.94 -13.46 11.80
N ALA A 202 -5.66 -13.14 11.73
CA ALA A 202 -5.12 -11.98 12.42
C ALA A 202 -6.02 -10.82 12.03
N ALA A 203 -6.51 -10.08 13.03
CA ALA A 203 -7.40 -8.95 12.78
C ALA A 203 -6.75 -8.07 11.72
N PRO A 204 -7.44 -7.77 10.60
CA PRO A 204 -6.83 -7.16 9.41
C PRO A 204 -6.27 -5.75 9.65
N ASN A 205 -6.40 -5.21 10.83
CA ASN A 205 -5.99 -3.85 11.20
C ASN A 205 -5.01 -3.76 12.37
N ALA A 206 -4.33 -4.85 12.72
CA ALA A 206 -3.11 -4.72 13.48
C ALA A 206 -1.96 -4.38 12.53
N GLY A 207 -2.02 -3.22 11.90
CA GLY A 207 -0.79 -2.52 11.52
C GLY A 207 0.07 -2.43 12.79
N PRO A 208 1.41 -2.45 12.72
CA PRO A 208 2.22 -2.28 13.90
C PRO A 208 1.66 -1.08 14.66
N PRO A 209 1.43 -1.22 15.98
CA PRO A 209 0.89 -0.10 16.75
C PRO A 209 1.81 1.07 16.45
N TYR A 210 1.26 2.18 15.96
CA TYR A 210 2.00 3.41 15.86
C TYR A 210 2.52 3.69 17.26
N GLY A 211 3.79 3.37 17.50
CA GLY A 211 4.45 3.79 18.72
C GLY A 211 4.33 5.31 18.82
N PRO A 212 4.33 5.90 20.00
CA PRO A 212 4.20 7.34 20.20
C PRO A 212 5.18 8.20 19.40
N ASN A 213 6.13 7.58 18.69
CA ASN A 213 7.17 8.21 17.89
C ASN A 213 7.06 8.01 16.37
N ALA A 214 5.94 7.48 15.84
CA ALA A 214 5.79 7.26 14.40
C ALA A 214 5.81 8.56 13.58
N PHE A 215 5.66 9.72 14.23
CA PHE A 215 5.73 11.05 13.63
C PHE A 215 6.75 11.97 14.32
N SER A 216 7.68 11.44 15.10
CA SER A 216 8.82 12.26 15.56
C SER A 216 9.81 12.41 14.40
N PRO A 217 10.25 13.63 14.06
CA PRO A 217 11.34 13.80 13.14
C PRO A 217 12.54 13.03 13.71
N ALA A 218 13.19 12.19 12.90
CA ALA A 218 14.49 11.65 13.25
C ALA A 218 15.35 12.84 13.69
N ARG A 219 15.86 12.83 14.92
CA ARG A 219 16.80 13.84 15.39
C ARG A 219 17.87 13.96 14.34
N GLY A 220 17.92 15.10 13.68
CA GLY A 220 18.94 15.42 12.70
C GLY A 220 20.30 15.26 13.36
N GLY A 221 21.06 14.25 12.93
CA GLY A 221 22.47 14.16 13.22
C GLY A 221 23.13 15.41 12.65
N GLY A 222 23.52 16.33 13.53
CA GLY A 222 24.29 17.51 13.15
C GLY A 222 25.52 17.05 12.40
N PHE A 223 25.72 17.57 11.21
CA PHE A 223 26.98 17.47 10.49
C PHE A 223 28.05 18.27 11.27
N GLY A 224 28.85 17.56 12.09
CA GLY A 224 30.10 18.09 12.61
C GLY A 224 31.13 18.13 11.51
N ALA A 225 31.69 19.29 11.26
CA ALA A 225 32.82 19.48 10.37
C ALA A 225 34.04 18.62 10.76
N PRO A 226 34.90 18.20 9.82
CA PRO A 226 36.07 17.38 10.11
C PRO A 226 37.18 18.25 10.72
N GLY A 227 37.49 17.95 11.97
CA GLY A 227 38.65 18.55 12.71
C GLY A 227 39.66 17.48 13.07
N ALA A 228 40.83 17.69 12.60
CA ALA A 228 42.14 17.06 12.71
C ALA A 228 42.43 16.07 13.86
N ALA A 229 43.24 15.07 13.51
CA ALA A 229 43.90 14.08 14.34
C ALA A 229 44.87 14.69 15.37
N ALA A 230 44.96 14.04 16.53
CA ALA A 230 46.26 13.71 17.18
C ALA A 230 46.06 12.96 18.52
N GLY A 231 46.79 11.89 18.69
CA GLY A 231 47.58 11.63 19.90
C GLY A 231 47.06 10.61 20.93
N ALA A 232 47.56 9.43 20.82
CA ALA A 232 47.92 8.39 21.76
C ALA A 232 47.88 8.68 23.30
N GLY A 233 47.52 7.63 24.11
CA GLY A 233 47.85 7.56 25.52
C GLY A 233 47.22 6.37 26.26
N ARG A 234 48.03 5.40 26.59
CA ARG A 234 47.83 4.18 27.37
C ARG A 234 47.60 4.42 28.87
N GLY A 235 47.02 3.40 29.56
CA GLY A 235 47.22 3.10 30.99
C GLY A 235 45.95 2.71 31.72
N ALA A 236 45.71 1.61 32.07
CA ALA A 236 46.02 0.51 32.98
C ALA A 236 45.53 0.73 34.43
N ALA A 237 44.70 -0.23 34.87
CA ALA A 237 44.65 -0.95 36.15
C ALA A 237 44.18 -0.29 37.46
N GLY A 238 43.34 -1.02 38.20
CA GLY A 238 43.38 -1.07 39.66
C GLY A 238 42.00 -1.11 40.38
N GLY A 239 41.55 -2.27 40.86
CA GLY A 239 40.55 -2.41 41.92
C GLY A 239 41.28 -2.42 43.29
N PRO A 240 40.73 -2.93 44.40
CA PRO A 240 39.35 -3.20 44.89
C PRO A 240 39.12 -2.63 46.31
N GLY A 241 37.93 -2.79 46.92
CA GLY A 241 37.77 -2.60 48.36
C GLY A 241 36.34 -2.45 48.88
N ALA A 242 35.81 -3.48 49.48
CA ALA A 242 34.71 -3.45 50.44
C ALA A 242 35.24 -3.18 51.85
N PRO A 243 34.48 -3.11 53.02
CA PRO A 243 33.19 -3.65 53.34
C PRO A 243 32.31 -2.95 54.42
N ARG A 244 31.10 -3.47 54.64
CA ARG A 244 30.31 -3.66 55.91
C ARG A 244 29.91 -2.44 56.79
N ALA A 245 28.74 -2.37 57.41
CA ALA A 245 27.78 -3.20 58.12
C ALA A 245 26.57 -2.29 58.49
N GLY A 246 25.42 -2.63 58.87
CA GLY A 246 24.78 -3.72 59.53
C GLY A 246 23.35 -3.39 59.93
N ALA A 247 22.56 -4.39 59.99
CA ALA A 247 21.54 -4.86 60.92
C ALA A 247 20.12 -4.21 60.95
N ALA A 248 19.14 -4.89 60.68
CA ALA A 248 18.22 -5.82 61.36
C ALA A 248 16.73 -5.45 61.20
N GLY A 249 15.90 -6.43 60.87
CA GLY A 249 14.47 -6.47 61.15
C GLY A 249 13.59 -7.07 60.03
N ALA A 250 13.42 -8.40 60.00
CA ALA A 250 12.39 -9.12 59.25
C ALA A 250 11.07 -9.15 60.05
N PRO A 251 9.90 -9.67 59.55
CA PRO A 251 9.76 -10.74 58.57
C PRO A 251 8.58 -10.70 57.59
N ALA A 252 8.71 -11.55 56.61
CA ALA A 252 7.73 -12.44 55.96
C ALA A 252 6.76 -11.92 54.88
N GLY A 253 6.87 -12.57 53.69
CA GLY A 253 5.83 -12.66 52.69
C GLY A 253 6.43 -12.81 51.29
N GLY A 254 6.75 -14.03 50.86
CA GLY A 254 7.41 -14.34 49.63
C GLY A 254 6.52 -14.22 48.36
N ALA A 255 7.12 -13.84 47.27
CA ALA A 255 6.86 -14.33 45.93
C ALA A 255 7.96 -13.82 44.99
N GLY A 256 8.59 -14.74 44.30
CA GLY A 256 9.75 -14.52 43.47
C GLY A 256 9.49 -13.57 42.29
N ARG A 257 10.47 -12.73 42.08
CA ARG A 257 10.58 -11.94 40.84
C ARG A 257 11.58 -12.63 39.91
N GLY A 258 11.04 -13.22 38.80
CA GLY A 258 11.82 -13.59 37.63
C GLY A 258 12.03 -12.35 36.73
N PRO A 259 12.93 -12.43 35.76
CA PRO A 259 13.42 -11.26 35.00
C PRO A 259 12.33 -10.67 34.10
N ALA A 260 12.37 -9.36 33.99
CA ALA A 260 11.45 -8.53 33.22
C ALA A 260 11.38 -8.96 31.74
N ALA A 261 10.31 -9.65 31.37
CA ALA A 261 9.89 -9.79 30.01
C ALA A 261 9.15 -8.51 29.57
N GLY A 262 9.40 -8.08 28.36
CA GLY A 262 8.82 -6.89 27.76
C GLY A 262 7.30 -6.84 27.94
N ALA A 263 6.79 -5.65 28.24
CA ALA A 263 5.38 -5.39 28.45
C ALA A 263 4.58 -5.75 27.19
N ALA A 264 4.02 -6.96 27.17
CA ALA A 264 2.86 -7.28 26.35
C ALA A 264 1.71 -6.41 26.88
N PHE A 265 1.21 -5.49 26.08
CA PHE A 265 -0.04 -4.81 26.38
C PHE A 265 -1.15 -5.86 26.39
N GLY A 266 -1.60 -6.15 27.59
CA GLY A 266 -2.60 -7.17 27.88
C GLY A 266 -3.93 -6.84 27.18
N ALA A 267 -4.40 -7.78 26.40
CA ALA A 267 -5.80 -7.97 26.14
C ALA A 267 -6.49 -8.38 27.44
N GLY A 268 -7.09 -7.42 28.14
CA GLY A 268 -7.73 -7.66 29.43
C GLY A 268 -8.76 -6.60 29.78
N GLY A 269 -9.66 -6.28 28.86
CA GLY A 269 -10.94 -5.62 29.14
C GLY A 269 -12.03 -6.53 28.58
N GLY A 270 -12.97 -6.98 29.42
CA GLY A 270 -14.12 -7.79 28.99
C GLY A 270 -14.83 -7.10 27.83
N ARG A 271 -14.66 -7.63 26.62
CA ARG A 271 -15.40 -7.19 25.44
C ARG A 271 -16.84 -7.65 25.62
N GLY A 272 -17.75 -6.70 25.82
CA GLY A 272 -19.18 -6.93 25.59
C GLY A 272 -19.37 -7.52 24.17
N PRO A 273 -20.54 -8.08 23.82
CA PRO A 273 -20.78 -8.68 22.53
C PRO A 273 -20.42 -7.68 21.42
N GLN A 274 -19.33 -7.94 20.72
CA GLN A 274 -18.96 -7.14 19.54
C GLN A 274 -19.96 -7.45 18.45
N GLY A 275 -20.46 -6.41 17.78
CA GLY A 275 -21.29 -6.57 16.58
C GLY A 275 -20.57 -7.41 15.51
N PRO A 276 -21.27 -7.78 14.42
CA PRO A 276 -20.70 -8.60 13.36
C PRO A 276 -19.47 -7.93 12.75
N THR A 277 -18.44 -8.73 12.44
CA THR A 277 -17.25 -8.27 11.73
C THR A 277 -17.66 -7.79 10.32
N TRP A 278 -16.79 -7.01 9.67
CA TRP A 278 -17.08 -6.57 8.30
C TRP A 278 -17.28 -7.74 7.34
N GLN A 279 -16.52 -8.84 7.50
CA GLN A 279 -16.67 -10.05 6.71
C GLN A 279 -18.05 -10.68 6.90
N GLN A 280 -18.53 -10.73 8.14
CA GLN A 280 -19.86 -11.24 8.45
C GLN A 280 -20.95 -10.34 7.86
N GLN A 281 -20.77 -9.02 7.88
CA GLN A 281 -21.69 -8.07 7.25
C GLN A 281 -21.74 -8.26 5.71
N VAL A 282 -20.60 -8.49 5.07
CA VAL A 282 -20.51 -8.80 3.62
C VAL A 282 -21.23 -10.11 3.31
N LEU A 283 -20.96 -11.16 4.09
CA LEU A 283 -21.61 -12.48 3.93
C LEU A 283 -23.12 -12.42 4.16
N ALA A 284 -23.59 -11.60 5.10
CA ALA A 284 -25.01 -11.39 5.34
C ALA A 284 -25.75 -10.80 4.12
N LYS A 285 -25.05 -10.10 3.22
CA LYS A 285 -25.60 -9.66 1.93
C LYS A 285 -25.53 -10.73 0.84
N GLY A 286 -25.01 -11.92 1.15
CA GLY A 286 -24.76 -12.97 0.17
C GLY A 286 -23.54 -12.72 -0.72
N TRP A 287 -22.68 -11.76 -0.37
CA TRP A 287 -21.47 -11.41 -1.09
C TRP A 287 -20.25 -12.16 -0.53
N GLY A 288 -19.17 -12.21 -1.30
CA GLY A 288 -17.89 -12.72 -0.88
C GLY A 288 -16.93 -11.61 -0.46
N TYR A 289 -15.85 -12.00 0.20
CA TYR A 289 -14.75 -11.09 0.54
C TYR A 289 -13.41 -11.70 0.16
N ALA A 290 -12.42 -10.84 -0.05
CA ALA A 290 -11.05 -11.25 -0.34
C ALA A 290 -10.05 -10.42 0.47
N SER A 291 -8.90 -11.02 0.77
CA SER A 291 -7.74 -10.33 1.34
C SER A 291 -6.55 -10.46 0.42
N LEU A 292 -5.99 -9.34 0.03
CA LEU A 292 -4.77 -9.23 -0.77
C LEU A 292 -3.63 -8.73 0.12
N ASN A 293 -2.54 -9.50 0.26
CA ASN A 293 -1.39 -9.12 1.06
C ASN A 293 -0.47 -8.15 0.28
N PRO A 294 -0.45 -6.85 0.58
CA PRO A 294 0.38 -5.88 -0.13
C PRO A 294 1.88 -6.18 0.03
N GLY A 295 2.30 -6.67 1.20
CA GLY A 295 3.69 -7.02 1.50
C GLY A 295 4.23 -8.16 0.63
N SER A 296 3.35 -9.01 0.08
CA SER A 296 3.75 -10.07 -0.86
C SER A 296 4.00 -9.57 -2.29
N ILE A 297 3.61 -8.35 -2.58
CA ILE A 297 3.82 -7.64 -3.85
C ILE A 297 5.04 -6.76 -3.75
N GLN A 298 5.02 -5.85 -2.77
CA GLN A 298 6.08 -4.92 -2.43
C GLN A 298 6.05 -4.65 -0.93
N ALA A 299 7.18 -4.80 -0.26
CA ALA A 299 7.28 -4.51 1.17
C ALA A 299 6.94 -3.04 1.47
N ASP A 300 6.28 -2.81 2.61
CA ASP A 300 6.00 -1.47 3.14
C ASP A 300 7.23 -0.93 3.89
N ASN A 301 8.35 -0.84 3.17
CA ASN A 301 9.63 -0.41 3.71
C ASN A 301 10.53 0.13 2.61
N GLY A 302 11.14 1.29 2.84
CA GLY A 302 12.11 1.91 1.93
C GLY A 302 13.40 1.10 1.74
N ASP A 303 13.81 0.28 2.71
CA ASP A 303 15.00 -0.59 2.62
C ASP A 303 14.85 -1.72 1.58
N ASN A 304 13.65 -2.00 1.13
CA ASN A 304 13.33 -3.11 0.24
C ASN A 304 12.87 -2.68 -1.16
N LEU A 305 13.14 -1.44 -1.58
CA LEU A 305 12.71 -0.95 -2.90
C LEU A 305 13.44 -1.61 -4.07
N THR A 306 14.60 -2.21 -3.83
CA THR A 306 15.36 -3.02 -4.78
C THR A 306 14.91 -4.49 -4.83
N LEU A 307 13.90 -4.85 -4.03
CA LEU A 307 13.26 -6.16 -3.97
C LEU A 307 11.77 -6.04 -4.32
N GLY A 308 11.03 -7.15 -4.21
CA GLY A 308 9.62 -7.20 -4.58
C GLY A 308 9.39 -6.91 -6.07
N ILE A 309 8.19 -6.48 -6.42
CA ILE A 309 7.85 -6.25 -7.84
C ILE A 309 8.60 -5.03 -8.42
N ILE A 310 8.86 -4.01 -7.60
CA ILE A 310 9.65 -2.84 -8.04
C ILE A 310 11.07 -3.29 -8.38
N GLY A 311 11.71 -4.02 -7.48
CA GLY A 311 13.06 -4.54 -7.68
C GLY A 311 13.14 -5.54 -8.84
N LEU A 312 12.16 -6.41 -9.01
CA LEU A 312 12.10 -7.33 -10.16
C LEU A 312 12.13 -6.56 -11.49
N MET A 313 11.30 -5.52 -11.60
CA MET A 313 11.23 -4.70 -12.81
C MET A 313 12.49 -3.88 -13.07
N ASN A 314 13.16 -3.45 -12.01
CA ASN A 314 14.41 -2.68 -12.07
C ASN A 314 15.65 -3.58 -12.01
N LYS A 315 15.49 -4.92 -12.10
CA LYS A 315 16.59 -5.90 -12.03
C LYS A 315 17.48 -5.67 -10.81
N GLY A 316 16.86 -5.51 -9.65
CA GLY A 316 17.55 -5.26 -8.39
C GLY A 316 18.24 -3.90 -8.26
N GLN A 317 18.01 -2.96 -9.20
CA GLN A 317 18.61 -1.62 -9.18
C GLN A 317 17.68 -0.62 -8.50
N PRO A 318 18.23 0.48 -7.93
CA PRO A 318 17.46 1.59 -7.37
C PRO A 318 16.53 2.23 -8.39
N ARG A 319 15.42 2.80 -7.90
CA ARG A 319 14.43 3.49 -8.72
C ARG A 319 14.97 4.75 -9.39
N LYS A 320 14.39 5.08 -10.54
CA LYS A 320 14.48 6.40 -11.17
C LYS A 320 13.45 7.35 -10.54
N PRO A 321 13.58 8.67 -10.76
CA PRO A 321 12.67 9.64 -10.16
C PRO A 321 11.19 9.48 -10.49
N ASP A 322 10.85 8.94 -11.64
CA ASP A 322 9.46 8.68 -12.08
C ASP A 322 9.07 7.19 -12.05
N ASP A 323 9.91 6.33 -11.49
CA ASP A 323 9.53 4.94 -11.22
C ASP A 323 8.49 4.88 -10.09
N TRP A 324 7.65 3.86 -10.15
CA TRP A 324 6.54 3.67 -9.23
C TRP A 324 6.94 3.46 -7.77
N GLY A 325 6.10 3.96 -6.87
CA GLY A 325 6.16 3.70 -5.45
C GLY A 325 5.31 2.49 -5.04
N SER A 326 5.38 2.14 -3.76
CA SER A 326 4.67 0.98 -3.22
C SER A 326 3.16 1.08 -3.34
N LEU A 327 2.55 2.28 -3.22
CA LEU A 327 1.11 2.46 -3.43
C LEU A 327 0.68 2.02 -4.84
N ARG A 328 1.45 2.39 -5.83
CA ARG A 328 1.19 2.04 -7.23
C ARG A 328 1.46 0.55 -7.50
N ALA A 329 2.47 -0.04 -6.83
CA ALA A 329 2.78 -1.46 -6.90
C ALA A 329 1.66 -2.31 -6.26
N TRP A 330 1.11 -1.89 -5.12
CA TRP A 330 -0.03 -2.56 -4.48
C TRP A 330 -1.29 -2.46 -5.35
N ALA A 331 -1.54 -1.28 -5.95
CA ALA A 331 -2.63 -1.11 -6.92
C ALA A 331 -2.49 -2.03 -8.14
N TRP A 332 -1.28 -2.22 -8.66
CA TRP A 332 -1.01 -3.21 -9.71
C TRP A 332 -1.34 -4.63 -9.24
N GLY A 333 -0.93 -5.02 -8.03
CA GLY A 333 -1.28 -6.33 -7.47
C GLY A 333 -2.77 -6.56 -7.34
N ALA A 334 -3.54 -5.53 -6.95
CA ALA A 334 -5.00 -5.59 -6.93
C ALA A 334 -5.59 -5.81 -8.32
N SER A 335 -5.04 -5.17 -9.34
CA SER A 335 -5.39 -5.42 -10.73
C SER A 335 -5.11 -6.88 -11.15
N ARG A 336 -3.99 -7.48 -10.68
CA ARG A 336 -3.70 -8.91 -10.93
C ARG A 336 -4.68 -9.84 -10.22
N ALA A 337 -5.18 -9.47 -9.02
CA ALA A 337 -6.21 -10.25 -8.35
C ALA A 337 -7.52 -10.29 -9.17
N ILE A 338 -7.88 -9.19 -9.85
CA ILE A 338 -9.04 -9.17 -10.75
C ILE A 338 -8.86 -10.14 -11.92
N ASP A 339 -7.65 -10.30 -12.47
CA ASP A 339 -7.37 -11.28 -13.52
C ASP A 339 -7.72 -12.71 -13.07
N TYR A 340 -7.49 -13.04 -11.79
CA TYR A 340 -7.93 -14.31 -11.22
C TYR A 340 -9.46 -14.36 -11.08
N PHE A 341 -10.06 -13.31 -10.52
CA PHE A 341 -11.51 -13.28 -10.31
C PHE A 341 -12.32 -13.46 -11.61
N GLU A 342 -11.80 -12.98 -12.75
CA GLU A 342 -12.40 -13.22 -14.06
C GLU A 342 -12.42 -14.71 -14.46
N THR A 343 -11.60 -15.55 -13.82
CA THR A 343 -11.55 -17.01 -14.07
C THR A 343 -12.33 -17.84 -13.03
N ASP A 344 -12.66 -17.24 -11.88
CA ASP A 344 -13.34 -17.95 -10.77
C ASP A 344 -14.85 -17.89 -10.90
N LYS A 345 -15.47 -19.05 -11.23
CA LYS A 345 -16.92 -19.16 -11.44
C LYS A 345 -17.77 -18.81 -10.20
N ALA A 346 -17.19 -18.78 -9.00
CA ALA A 346 -17.88 -18.38 -7.79
C ALA A 346 -17.95 -16.85 -7.60
N VAL A 347 -17.18 -16.10 -8.39
CA VAL A 347 -17.02 -14.65 -8.27
C VAL A 347 -17.68 -13.93 -9.43
N ASP A 348 -18.50 -12.93 -9.13
CA ASP A 348 -18.98 -11.97 -10.12
C ASP A 348 -17.89 -10.90 -10.35
N ALA A 349 -17.06 -11.16 -11.35
CA ALA A 349 -15.91 -10.32 -11.68
C ALA A 349 -16.29 -8.89 -12.14
N LYS A 350 -17.56 -8.62 -12.45
CA LYS A 350 -18.05 -7.28 -12.77
C LYS A 350 -18.30 -6.43 -11.53
N HIS A 351 -18.42 -7.06 -10.36
CA HIS A 351 -18.72 -6.41 -9.10
C HIS A 351 -17.63 -6.69 -8.06
N ILE A 352 -16.37 -6.32 -8.41
CA ILE A 352 -15.24 -6.34 -7.49
C ILE A 352 -15.07 -4.96 -6.89
N ALA A 353 -15.34 -4.83 -5.59
CA ALA A 353 -15.03 -3.64 -4.81
C ALA A 353 -13.64 -3.76 -4.18
N ILE A 354 -13.03 -2.62 -3.87
CA ILE A 354 -11.81 -2.56 -3.06
C ILE A 354 -12.03 -1.69 -1.84
N GLU A 355 -11.48 -2.11 -0.71
CA GLU A 355 -11.44 -1.35 0.52
C GLU A 355 -10.00 -1.19 0.98
N GLY A 356 -9.73 -0.05 1.63
CA GLY A 356 -8.49 0.18 2.35
C GLY A 356 -8.63 1.25 3.41
N HIS A 357 -7.94 1.02 4.52
CA HIS A 357 -7.85 1.95 5.65
C HIS A 357 -6.45 2.53 5.76
N SER A 358 -6.31 3.81 6.14
CA SER A 358 -5.01 4.45 6.34
C SER A 358 -4.17 4.43 5.05
N ARG A 359 -2.90 3.99 5.09
CA ARG A 359 -2.04 3.80 3.91
C ARG A 359 -2.66 2.90 2.85
N TYR A 360 -3.44 1.91 3.27
CA TYR A 360 -4.17 1.04 2.33
C TYR A 360 -5.40 1.75 1.74
N GLY A 361 -5.95 2.76 2.40
CA GLY A 361 -6.92 3.68 1.82
C GLY A 361 -6.32 4.52 0.69
N LYS A 362 -5.05 4.98 0.86
CA LYS A 362 -4.28 5.61 -0.22
C LYS A 362 -4.15 4.63 -1.41
N ALA A 363 -3.74 3.38 -1.15
CA ALA A 363 -3.59 2.36 -2.19
C ALA A 363 -4.92 1.99 -2.86
N ALA A 364 -6.02 1.95 -2.11
CA ALA A 364 -7.34 1.58 -2.63
C ALA A 364 -7.87 2.63 -3.63
N VAL A 365 -7.77 3.93 -3.32
CA VAL A 365 -8.18 4.98 -4.27
C VAL A 365 -7.29 5.00 -5.50
N VAL A 366 -5.97 4.75 -5.34
CA VAL A 366 -5.05 4.60 -6.49
C VAL A 366 -5.45 3.39 -7.34
N ALA A 367 -5.74 2.24 -6.72
CA ALA A 367 -6.18 1.05 -7.44
C ALA A 367 -7.46 1.33 -8.23
N MET A 368 -8.48 1.93 -7.61
CA MET A 368 -9.74 2.30 -8.26
C MET A 368 -9.53 3.26 -9.43
N ALA A 369 -8.65 4.26 -9.28
CA ALA A 369 -8.39 5.26 -10.31
C ALA A 369 -7.73 4.66 -11.57
N TYR A 370 -6.88 3.65 -11.40
CA TYR A 370 -6.09 3.07 -12.49
C TYR A 370 -6.63 1.74 -13.03
N GLU A 371 -7.47 1.01 -12.28
CA GLU A 371 -8.06 -0.26 -12.73
C GLU A 371 -9.53 -0.08 -13.10
N PRO A 372 -9.86 0.00 -14.39
CA PRO A 372 -11.23 0.30 -14.84
C PRO A 372 -12.25 -0.81 -14.55
N ARG A 373 -11.81 -2.05 -14.28
CA ARG A 373 -12.69 -3.18 -13.95
C ARG A 373 -13.20 -3.17 -12.52
N MET A 374 -12.59 -2.36 -11.63
CA MET A 374 -13.11 -2.19 -10.27
C MET A 374 -14.47 -1.54 -10.30
N TRP A 375 -15.41 -2.12 -9.55
CA TRP A 375 -16.78 -1.65 -9.48
C TRP A 375 -16.92 -0.42 -8.57
N THR A 376 -16.45 -0.50 -7.31
CA THR A 376 -16.54 0.55 -6.30
C THR A 376 -15.37 0.52 -5.34
N VAL A 377 -15.16 1.61 -4.59
CA VAL A 377 -14.12 1.69 -3.57
C VAL A 377 -14.63 2.27 -2.27
N TYR A 378 -14.15 1.72 -1.15
CA TYR A 378 -14.25 2.30 0.18
C TYR A 378 -12.88 2.83 0.60
N VAL A 379 -12.76 4.15 0.66
CA VAL A 379 -11.54 4.86 1.04
C VAL A 379 -11.68 5.34 2.48
N SER A 380 -11.00 4.68 3.41
CA SER A 380 -11.10 4.99 4.84
C SER A 380 -9.83 5.67 5.35
N SER A 381 -10.00 6.86 5.96
CA SER A 381 -8.97 7.60 6.69
C SER A 381 -7.61 7.66 5.97
N SER A 382 -7.64 7.96 4.67
CA SER A 382 -6.47 7.80 3.81
C SER A 382 -5.41 8.91 3.96
N GLY A 383 -5.78 10.10 4.41
CA GLY A 383 -4.82 11.19 4.64
C GLY A 383 -4.09 11.68 3.40
N GLU A 384 -2.91 12.25 3.61
CA GLU A 384 -2.04 12.80 2.58
C GLU A 384 -1.51 11.71 1.64
N GLY A 385 -1.49 11.99 0.34
CA GLY A 385 -1.16 10.99 -0.68
C GLY A 385 -2.29 9.98 -0.96
N GLY A 386 -3.46 10.20 -0.37
CA GLY A 386 -4.70 9.49 -0.64
C GLY A 386 -5.79 10.44 -1.11
N ALA A 387 -6.93 10.45 -0.43
CA ALA A 387 -8.09 11.27 -0.79
C ALA A 387 -8.07 12.69 -0.18
N LYS A 388 -7.14 13.00 0.73
CA LYS A 388 -6.99 14.35 1.28
C LYS A 388 -6.36 15.29 0.25
N LEU A 389 -6.85 16.53 0.12
CA LEU A 389 -6.23 17.54 -0.71
C LEU A 389 -4.78 17.84 -0.29
N HIS A 390 -3.84 17.73 -1.23
CA HIS A 390 -2.41 18.04 -1.03
C HIS A 390 -2.19 19.50 -0.61
N ARG A 391 -3.01 20.42 -1.12
CA ARG A 391 -2.89 21.86 -0.87
C ARG A 391 -3.44 22.30 0.49
N ARG A 392 -3.94 21.37 1.32
CA ARG A 392 -4.41 21.70 2.67
C ARG A 392 -3.34 21.48 3.72
N ASN A 393 -3.06 22.54 4.48
CA ASN A 393 -2.20 22.50 5.64
C ASN A 393 -2.98 22.05 6.88
N TRP A 394 -3.19 20.74 7.01
CA TRP A 394 -3.89 20.14 8.15
C TRP A 394 -3.32 18.76 8.45
N GLY A 395 -2.92 18.51 9.69
CA GLY A 395 -2.42 17.20 10.11
C GLY A 395 -1.23 16.71 9.28
N GLU A 396 -1.39 15.57 8.64
CA GLU A 396 -0.43 14.98 7.71
C GLU A 396 -0.36 15.81 6.41
N ILE A 397 0.85 16.12 5.97
CA ILE A 397 1.11 16.94 4.78
C ILE A 397 2.18 16.27 3.88
N ILE A 398 2.45 16.83 2.72
CA ILE A 398 3.42 16.31 1.74
C ILE A 398 4.77 15.98 2.38
N GLU A 399 5.27 16.83 3.28
CA GLU A 399 6.55 16.64 3.98
C GLU A 399 6.57 15.39 4.87
N ASN A 400 5.42 14.98 5.43
CA ASN A 400 5.30 13.73 6.18
C ASN A 400 5.50 12.52 5.27
N VAL A 401 4.80 12.50 4.13
CA VAL A 401 4.91 11.42 3.15
C VAL A 401 6.26 11.41 2.44
N ALA A 402 6.94 12.56 2.33
CA ALA A 402 8.31 12.67 1.81
C ALA A 402 9.39 12.30 2.86
N ALA A 403 9.01 12.02 4.11
CA ALA A 403 9.93 11.59 5.16
C ALA A 403 10.47 10.18 4.90
N THR A 404 11.61 9.84 5.48
CA THR A 404 12.31 8.56 5.28
C THR A 404 11.43 7.33 5.59
N SER A 405 10.46 7.47 6.50
CA SER A 405 9.53 6.40 6.86
C SER A 405 8.52 6.06 5.76
N GLU A 406 8.19 7.00 4.86
CA GLU A 406 7.01 6.91 3.98
C GLU A 406 7.28 7.22 2.50
N TYR A 407 8.42 7.88 2.19
CA TYR A 407 8.73 8.30 0.80
C TYR A 407 8.68 7.15 -0.22
N HIS A 408 8.85 5.91 0.22
CA HIS A 408 8.79 4.72 -0.63
C HIS A 408 7.39 4.46 -1.22
N TRP A 409 6.36 5.08 -0.64
CA TRP A 409 4.99 4.99 -1.17
C TRP A 409 4.83 5.69 -2.51
N MET A 410 5.61 6.76 -2.73
CA MET A 410 5.49 7.67 -3.87
C MET A 410 6.61 7.48 -4.90
N ALA A 411 6.46 8.11 -6.06
CA ALA A 411 7.55 8.35 -6.99
C ALA A 411 8.63 9.24 -6.36
N GLY A 412 9.88 9.10 -6.79
CA GLY A 412 10.96 9.95 -6.33
C GLY A 412 10.70 11.43 -6.60
N ASN A 413 10.07 11.76 -7.73
CA ASN A 413 9.70 13.13 -8.09
C ASN A 413 8.85 13.85 -7.05
N PHE A 414 8.07 13.11 -6.23
CA PHE A 414 7.24 13.69 -5.18
C PHE A 414 8.07 14.46 -4.13
N LEU A 415 9.33 14.08 -3.91
CA LEU A 415 10.23 14.77 -3.00
C LEU A 415 10.44 16.25 -3.36
N LYS A 416 10.30 16.63 -4.63
CA LYS A 416 10.42 18.04 -5.07
C LYS A 416 9.47 18.96 -4.32
N TYR A 417 8.28 18.48 -3.99
CA TYR A 417 7.20 19.27 -3.38
C TYR A 417 7.34 19.43 -1.87
N ALA A 418 8.21 18.65 -1.25
CA ALA A 418 8.68 18.85 0.12
C ALA A 418 10.06 19.58 0.19
N GLY A 419 10.65 19.89 -0.96
CA GLY A 419 11.98 20.50 -1.12
C GLY A 419 11.92 21.87 -1.80
N PRO A 420 12.50 22.00 -3.02
CA PRO A 420 12.62 23.28 -3.71
C PRO A 420 11.28 23.82 -4.24
N LYS A 421 10.25 22.97 -4.36
CA LYS A 421 8.91 23.35 -4.77
C LYS A 421 7.95 23.42 -3.61
N THR A 422 6.82 24.08 -3.82
CA THR A 422 5.70 24.13 -2.86
C THR A 422 4.58 23.17 -3.30
N TRP A 423 3.57 23.00 -2.45
CA TRP A 423 2.38 22.19 -2.80
C TRP A 423 1.61 22.78 -3.98
N ASP A 424 1.66 24.13 -4.16
CA ASP A 424 1.01 24.82 -5.28
C ASP A 424 1.63 24.50 -6.64
N ASP A 425 2.91 24.11 -6.64
CA ASP A 425 3.62 23.69 -7.87
C ASP A 425 3.24 22.28 -8.35
N LEU A 426 2.52 21.49 -7.52
CA LEU A 426 2.08 20.15 -7.91
C LEU A 426 1.02 20.28 -9.01
N PRO A 427 1.19 19.64 -10.18
CA PRO A 427 0.29 19.83 -11.31
C PRO A 427 -1.08 19.20 -11.15
N VAL A 428 -1.26 18.36 -10.13
CA VAL A 428 -2.49 17.64 -9.78
C VAL A 428 -2.79 17.75 -8.29
N ASP A 429 -4.00 17.35 -7.89
CA ASP A 429 -4.37 17.20 -6.49
C ASP A 429 -5.35 16.04 -6.31
N SER A 430 -5.60 15.61 -5.08
CA SER A 430 -6.37 14.40 -4.75
C SER A 430 -7.80 14.39 -5.31
N HIS A 431 -8.43 15.54 -5.52
CA HIS A 431 -9.73 15.61 -6.18
C HIS A 431 -9.68 15.11 -7.64
N GLU A 432 -8.55 15.28 -8.33
CA GLU A 432 -8.36 14.74 -9.68
C GLU A 432 -8.12 13.22 -9.64
N LEU A 433 -7.50 12.68 -8.59
CA LEU A 433 -7.40 11.23 -8.37
C LEU A 433 -8.80 10.62 -8.19
N ILE A 434 -9.66 11.24 -7.36
CA ILE A 434 -11.05 10.82 -7.19
C ILE A 434 -11.81 10.97 -8.52
N ALA A 435 -11.60 12.05 -9.26
CA ALA A 435 -12.20 12.26 -10.59
C ALA A 435 -11.81 11.18 -11.61
N MET A 436 -10.60 10.60 -11.52
CA MET A 436 -10.20 9.46 -12.37
C MET A 436 -11.03 8.20 -12.10
N CYS A 437 -11.67 8.08 -10.95
CA CYS A 437 -12.58 6.97 -10.63
C CYS A 437 -13.93 7.10 -11.32
N ALA A 438 -14.36 8.32 -11.65
CA ALA A 438 -15.67 8.59 -12.26
C ALA A 438 -15.86 7.82 -13.59
N PRO A 439 -17.07 7.36 -13.93
CA PRO A 439 -18.36 7.54 -13.22
C PRO A 439 -18.64 6.48 -12.13
N ARG A 440 -17.67 5.62 -11.80
CA ARG A 440 -17.84 4.50 -10.85
C ARG A 440 -17.98 4.99 -9.42
N PRO A 441 -18.76 4.28 -8.57
CA PRO A 441 -19.06 4.70 -7.21
C PRO A 441 -17.81 4.79 -6.32
N VAL A 442 -17.71 5.86 -5.52
CA VAL A 442 -16.64 6.09 -4.54
C VAL A 442 -17.24 6.46 -3.19
N TYR A 443 -16.88 5.73 -2.16
CA TYR A 443 -17.25 6.01 -0.78
C TYR A 443 -16.04 6.51 0.00
N LEU A 444 -16.08 7.78 0.41
CA LEU A 444 -15.03 8.44 1.19
C LEU A 444 -15.38 8.45 2.67
N SER A 445 -14.41 8.23 3.52
CA SER A 445 -14.63 8.15 4.96
C SER A 445 -13.44 8.66 5.76
N ALA A 446 -13.74 9.21 6.93
CA ALA A 446 -12.76 9.48 7.97
C ALA A 446 -13.39 9.28 9.35
N GLY A 447 -12.54 9.11 10.35
CA GLY A 447 -12.98 9.07 11.74
C GLY A 447 -13.06 10.43 12.39
N LYS A 448 -13.46 10.43 13.67
CA LYS A 448 -13.39 11.58 14.54
C LYS A 448 -11.92 11.87 14.84
N GLY A 449 -11.56 13.11 14.74
CA GLY A 449 -10.33 13.59 15.31
C GLY A 449 -10.62 14.63 16.36
N GLY A 450 -10.01 14.53 17.48
CA GLY A 450 -9.69 15.56 18.42
C GLY A 450 -8.37 15.14 18.98
N TYR A 451 -7.37 15.96 18.81
CA TYR A 451 -6.04 15.70 19.37
C TYR A 451 -6.09 15.74 20.91
N ASP A 452 -7.05 16.53 21.42
CA ASP A 452 -7.20 16.77 22.86
C ASP A 452 -8.00 15.69 23.58
N ASP A 453 -8.82 14.91 22.85
CA ASP A 453 -9.83 14.08 23.47
C ASP A 453 -9.51 12.58 23.44
N GLU A 454 -8.65 12.10 22.52
CA GLU A 454 -8.36 10.66 22.38
C GLU A 454 -6.98 10.37 21.77
N PRO A 455 -6.17 9.48 22.36
CA PRO A 455 -4.84 9.11 21.85
C PRO A 455 -4.88 8.42 20.47
N ASN A 456 -6.04 7.96 20.02
CA ASN A 456 -6.27 7.29 18.74
C ASN A 456 -7.17 8.09 17.80
N GLY A 457 -7.25 9.42 17.98
CA GLY A 457 -8.04 10.29 17.11
C GLY A 457 -7.57 10.29 15.66
N ASP A 458 -8.48 10.66 14.76
CA ASP A 458 -8.28 10.64 13.30
C ASP A 458 -8.09 12.04 12.68
N SER A 459 -7.90 13.08 13.51
CA SER A 459 -7.81 14.47 13.04
C SER A 459 -6.70 14.70 12.02
N TRP A 460 -5.60 13.97 12.12
CA TRP A 460 -4.44 14.12 11.27
C TRP A 460 -4.67 13.73 9.81
N VAL A 461 -5.71 12.94 9.49
CA VAL A 461 -6.05 12.56 8.10
C VAL A 461 -6.86 13.62 7.36
N ASP A 462 -7.28 14.71 8.03
CA ASP A 462 -8.06 15.80 7.43
C ASP A 462 -9.37 15.33 6.77
N ALA A 463 -10.36 15.01 7.60
CA ALA A 463 -11.69 14.62 7.14
C ALA A 463 -12.33 15.68 6.21
N LYS A 464 -12.14 16.98 6.51
CA LYS A 464 -12.65 18.07 5.69
C LYS A 464 -11.91 18.17 4.36
N GLY A 465 -10.58 17.98 4.34
CA GLY A 465 -9.79 17.93 3.11
C GLY A 465 -10.18 16.77 2.21
N THR A 466 -10.50 15.61 2.80
CA THR A 466 -11.04 14.44 2.08
C THR A 466 -12.42 14.73 1.47
N PHE A 467 -13.31 15.36 2.23
CA PHE A 467 -14.62 15.79 1.74
C PHE A 467 -14.49 16.79 0.58
N LEU A 468 -13.67 17.83 0.75
CA LEU A 468 -13.45 18.86 -0.26
C LEU A 468 -12.84 18.30 -1.55
N ALA A 469 -11.99 17.27 -1.46
CA ALA A 469 -11.50 16.56 -2.62
C ALA A 469 -12.63 15.82 -3.37
N GLY A 470 -13.55 15.20 -2.64
CA GLY A 470 -14.78 14.66 -3.23
C GLY A 470 -15.62 15.70 -3.94
N VAL A 471 -15.83 16.88 -3.30
CA VAL A 471 -16.54 18.02 -3.94
C VAL A 471 -15.83 18.45 -5.22
N GLY A 472 -14.48 18.56 -5.19
CA GLY A 472 -13.67 18.94 -6.35
C GLY A 472 -13.73 17.95 -7.51
N ALA A 473 -13.99 16.67 -7.24
CA ALA A 473 -14.20 15.63 -8.27
C ALA A 473 -15.59 15.72 -8.92
N GLY A 474 -16.56 16.30 -8.24
CA GLY A 474 -17.97 16.37 -8.66
C GLY A 474 -18.22 16.84 -10.09
N PRO A 475 -17.54 17.89 -10.61
CA PRO A 475 -17.72 18.34 -11.99
C PRO A 475 -17.47 17.22 -13.03
N VAL A 476 -16.50 16.32 -12.79
CA VAL A 476 -16.23 15.20 -13.69
C VAL A 476 -17.32 14.13 -13.61
N TYR A 477 -17.82 13.82 -12.41
CA TYR A 477 -18.97 12.92 -12.24
C TYR A 477 -20.17 13.42 -13.04
N ARG A 478 -20.54 14.69 -12.89
CA ARG A 478 -21.64 15.30 -13.66
C ARG A 478 -21.39 15.28 -15.18
N LEU A 479 -20.15 15.58 -15.62
CA LEU A 479 -19.80 15.52 -17.04
C LEU A 479 -20.00 14.13 -17.66
N LEU A 480 -19.77 13.10 -16.85
CA LEU A 480 -19.89 11.69 -17.26
C LEU A 480 -21.29 11.11 -17.02
N GLY A 481 -22.26 11.94 -16.61
CA GLY A 481 -23.65 11.53 -16.37
C GLY A 481 -23.88 10.83 -15.03
N ALA A 482 -22.90 10.86 -14.14
CA ALA A 482 -22.99 10.34 -12.79
C ALA A 482 -23.39 11.44 -11.80
N LYS A 483 -23.80 11.06 -10.61
CA LYS A 483 -24.22 11.98 -9.54
C LYS A 483 -23.07 12.22 -8.58
N ASP A 484 -22.72 13.49 -8.35
CA ASP A 484 -21.83 13.88 -7.27
C ASP A 484 -22.55 13.84 -5.90
N MET A 485 -21.86 14.24 -4.82
CA MET A 485 -22.42 14.25 -3.46
C MET A 485 -23.64 15.17 -3.28
N GLY A 486 -23.88 16.09 -4.19
CA GLY A 486 -24.99 17.06 -4.14
C GLY A 486 -24.86 18.14 -3.05
N VAL A 487 -23.73 18.18 -2.34
CA VAL A 487 -23.44 19.15 -1.27
C VAL A 487 -22.01 19.66 -1.39
N THR A 488 -21.78 20.90 -0.96
CA THR A 488 -20.47 21.57 -0.96
C THR A 488 -19.99 21.96 0.43
N GLU A 489 -20.91 21.99 1.40
CA GLU A 489 -20.62 22.29 2.79
C GLU A 489 -20.25 21.02 3.55
N PHE A 490 -19.17 21.09 4.35
CA PHE A 490 -18.72 19.97 5.16
C PHE A 490 -19.81 19.54 6.14
N PRO A 491 -20.27 18.28 6.09
CA PRO A 491 -21.42 17.84 6.87
C PRO A 491 -21.08 17.72 8.36
N ALA A 492 -22.12 17.79 9.19
CA ALA A 492 -21.98 17.43 10.59
C ALA A 492 -21.53 15.97 10.71
N ARG A 493 -20.79 15.69 11.79
CA ARG A 493 -20.32 14.33 12.08
C ARG A 493 -21.49 13.34 12.10
N GLU A 494 -21.22 12.11 11.63
CA GLU A 494 -22.19 11.01 11.47
C GLU A 494 -23.29 11.26 10.44
N THR A 495 -23.26 12.41 9.77
CA THR A 495 -24.13 12.65 8.61
C THR A 495 -23.49 12.03 7.37
N GLU A 496 -24.20 11.12 6.72
CA GLU A 496 -23.83 10.60 5.41
C GLU A 496 -24.37 11.52 4.31
N VAL A 497 -23.53 11.90 3.37
CA VAL A 497 -23.91 12.66 2.17
C VAL A 497 -23.64 11.84 0.92
N GLY A 498 -24.41 12.09 -0.14
CA GLY A 498 -24.29 11.34 -1.38
C GLY A 498 -24.89 9.91 -1.32
N THR A 499 -25.81 9.63 -0.39
CA THR A 499 -26.41 8.30 -0.19
C THR A 499 -27.10 7.71 -1.42
N ASN A 500 -27.56 8.55 -2.35
CA ASN A 500 -28.21 8.18 -3.62
C ASN A 500 -27.42 8.70 -4.83
N ALA A 501 -26.14 8.95 -4.64
CA ALA A 501 -25.21 9.43 -5.65
C ALA A 501 -24.12 8.38 -5.94
N ASP A 502 -23.22 8.68 -6.88
CA ASP A 502 -22.07 7.85 -7.21
C ASP A 502 -20.81 8.28 -6.43
N LEU A 503 -20.90 9.34 -5.65
CA LEU A 503 -19.86 9.84 -4.76
C LEU A 503 -20.48 10.15 -3.40
N ALA A 504 -19.97 9.50 -2.36
CA ALA A 504 -20.47 9.63 -1.00
C ALA A 504 -19.35 9.94 0.00
N PHE A 505 -19.71 10.56 1.12
CA PHE A 505 -18.79 10.81 2.24
C PHE A 505 -19.52 10.67 3.58
N ARG A 506 -18.81 10.11 4.58
CA ARG A 506 -19.25 10.09 5.98
C ARG A 506 -18.08 10.17 6.93
N GLN A 507 -18.16 11.10 7.91
CA GLN A 507 -17.26 11.12 9.06
C GLN A 507 -17.93 10.43 10.24
N HIS A 508 -17.34 9.35 10.77
CA HIS A 508 -17.86 8.66 11.95
C HIS A 508 -17.29 9.19 13.27
N ALA A 509 -17.93 8.84 14.39
CA ALA A 509 -17.58 9.34 15.73
C ALA A 509 -16.39 8.61 16.38
N SER A 510 -15.94 7.46 15.84
CA SER A 510 -14.77 6.74 16.36
C SER A 510 -13.47 7.33 15.80
N GLY A 511 -12.33 6.93 16.39
CA GLY A 511 -11.00 7.35 15.96
C GLY A 511 -10.55 6.72 14.64
N HIS A 512 -9.26 6.43 14.51
CA HIS A 512 -8.63 5.89 13.30
C HIS A 512 -9.04 4.42 13.06
N THR A 513 -10.16 4.19 12.40
CA THR A 513 -10.74 2.87 12.07
C THR A 513 -11.72 2.97 10.92
N ASP A 514 -11.93 1.90 10.19
CA ASP A 514 -12.92 1.74 9.11
C ASP A 514 -14.27 1.20 9.61
N GLY A 515 -14.25 0.51 10.76
CA GLY A 515 -15.36 -0.29 11.28
C GLY A 515 -16.75 0.35 11.22
N PRO A 516 -16.94 1.57 11.77
CA PRO A 516 -18.27 2.20 11.86
C PRO A 516 -18.94 2.50 10.52
N ASN A 517 -18.19 2.60 9.44
CA ASN A 517 -18.74 2.95 8.11
C ASN A 517 -19.01 1.75 7.21
N TRP A 518 -18.65 0.53 7.62
CA TRP A 518 -18.94 -0.68 6.85
C TRP A 518 -20.42 -0.87 6.51
N PRO A 519 -21.38 -0.72 7.45
CA PRO A 519 -22.79 -0.84 7.12
C PRO A 519 -23.24 0.16 6.04
N PHE A 520 -22.77 1.41 6.13
CA PHE A 520 -23.11 2.48 5.19
C PHE A 520 -22.49 2.21 3.79
N PHE A 521 -21.23 1.81 3.73
CA PHE A 521 -20.58 1.42 2.47
C PHE A 521 -21.30 0.25 1.80
N LEU A 522 -21.73 -0.76 2.56
CA LEU A 522 -22.46 -1.91 2.01
C LEU A 522 -23.83 -1.51 1.46
N GLU A 523 -24.55 -0.61 2.12
CA GLU A 523 -25.82 -0.05 1.62
C GLU A 523 -25.61 0.83 0.38
N PHE A 524 -24.57 1.67 0.39
CA PHE A 524 -24.15 2.47 -0.76
C PHE A 524 -23.85 1.57 -1.96
N SER A 525 -23.00 0.57 -1.78
CA SER A 525 -22.60 -0.35 -2.85
C SER A 525 -23.80 -1.15 -3.40
N ALA A 526 -24.70 -1.62 -2.53
CA ALA A 526 -25.86 -2.40 -2.95
C ALA A 526 -26.78 -1.61 -3.91
N LYS A 527 -26.87 -0.29 -3.81
CA LYS A 527 -27.64 0.56 -4.73
C LYS A 527 -27.06 0.62 -6.14
N HIS A 528 -25.77 0.30 -6.29
CA HIS A 528 -25.05 0.27 -7.56
C HIS A 528 -24.88 -1.13 -8.14
N LEU A 529 -25.43 -2.14 -7.49
CA LEU A 529 -25.44 -3.51 -8.00
C LEU A 529 -26.60 -3.64 -9.00
N LYS A 530 -26.28 -3.62 -10.29
CA LYS A 530 -27.25 -3.72 -11.40
C LYS A 530 -27.01 -4.96 -12.24
#